data_9bcd255d1c3ce5654a0cd266d7dbf289
#
_entry.id   9bcd255d1c3ce5654a0cd266d7dbf289
#
_cell.length_a   1.000
_cell.length_b   1.000
_cell.length_c   1.000
_cell.angle_alpha   90.00
_cell.angle_beta   90.00
_cell.angle_gamma   90.00
#
_symmetry.space_group_name_H-M   'P 1'
#
loop_
_entity.id
_entity.type
_entity.pdbx_description
1 polymer ?
#
loop_
_entity_poly.entity_id
_entity_poly.type
_entity_poly.pdbx_seq_one_letter_code
_entity_poly.pdbx_strand_id
1 'polypeptide(L)'
;MLTRHADIAMYQAKSEGRGQYCFFNFKMNTHLEHRLTMERDLREAIHEKQFLLYYQPQIDLVTRKLIGVEALIRWQHPQRGMISPVDFIPIAEDAGLINPIGEWVLQQACDDDCHDNVFTKFKKNHKLTKNHN
;
A
#
# COMPACT_ATOMS: atom_id res chain seq x y z
N MET A 1 -16.31 17.90 8.34
CA MET A 1 -14.90 17.78 7.98
C MET A 1 -14.35 18.97 7.21
N LEU A 2 -15.02 19.47 6.20
CA LEU A 2 -14.60 20.67 5.45
C LEU A 2 -14.54 21.91 6.34
N THR A 3 -15.49 22.08 7.26
CA THR A 3 -15.52 23.18 8.23
C THR A 3 -14.31 23.16 9.18
N ARG A 4 -13.87 22.00 9.63
CA ARG A 4 -12.72 21.87 10.52
C ARG A 4 -11.41 22.30 9.85
N HIS A 5 -11.21 21.97 8.58
CA HIS A 5 -10.03 22.41 7.82
C HIS A 5 -10.06 23.91 7.55
N ALA A 6 -11.23 24.48 7.27
CA ALA A 6 -11.40 25.92 7.13
C ALA A 6 -11.09 26.68 8.42
N ASP A 7 -11.52 26.15 9.57
CA ASP A 7 -11.24 26.74 10.89
C ASP A 7 -9.75 26.75 11.21
N ILE A 8 -9.03 25.67 10.92
CA ILE A 8 -7.58 25.60 11.10
C ILE A 8 -6.87 26.60 10.19
N ALA A 9 -7.27 26.70 8.94
CA ALA A 9 -6.71 27.64 7.98
C ALA A 9 -6.96 29.09 8.40
N MET A 10 -8.14 29.42 8.91
CA MET A 10 -8.47 30.74 9.44
C MET A 10 -7.65 31.08 10.66
N TYR A 11 -7.43 30.16 11.57
CA TYR A 11 -6.59 30.34 12.74
C TYR A 11 -5.15 30.67 12.36
N GLN A 12 -4.60 29.93 11.41
CA GLN A 12 -3.26 30.16 10.88
C GLN A 12 -3.14 31.52 10.17
N ALA A 13 -4.17 31.91 9.42
CA ALA A 13 -4.21 33.21 8.74
C ALA A 13 -4.15 34.38 9.72
N LYS A 14 -4.79 34.28 10.87
CA LYS A 14 -4.75 35.30 11.92
C LYS A 14 -3.37 35.48 12.53
N SER A 15 -2.56 34.39 12.57
CA SER A 15 -1.22 34.43 13.13
C SER A 15 -0.13 34.77 12.10
N GLU A 16 -0.33 34.53 10.81
CA GLU A 16 0.69 34.59 9.78
C GLU A 16 0.42 35.57 8.62
N GLY A 17 -0.80 36.14 8.56
CA GLY A 17 -1.21 37.06 7.51
C GLY A 17 -1.97 36.46 6.35
N ARG A 18 -2.69 37.30 5.58
CA ARG A 18 -3.65 36.86 4.55
C ARG A 18 -3.02 36.12 3.37
N GLY A 19 -1.79 36.43 2.97
CA GLY A 19 -1.13 35.77 1.87
C GLY A 19 -0.78 34.33 2.18
N GLN A 20 -0.36 34.04 3.40
CA GLN A 20 -0.06 32.70 3.89
C GLN A 20 -1.34 31.89 4.11
N TYR A 21 -2.43 32.54 4.50
CA TYR A 21 -3.74 31.90 4.59
C TYR A 21 -4.17 31.26 3.24
N CYS A 22 -4.09 32.03 2.16
CA CYS A 22 -4.48 31.52 0.84
C CYS A 22 -3.60 30.34 0.40
N PHE A 23 -2.29 30.42 0.64
CA PHE A 23 -1.34 29.36 0.31
C PHE A 23 -1.60 28.08 1.14
N PHE A 24 -1.79 28.23 2.44
CA PHE A 24 -2.06 27.12 3.36
C PHE A 24 -3.37 26.43 3.01
N ASN A 25 -4.44 27.19 2.73
CA ASN A 25 -5.74 26.66 2.33
C ASN A 25 -5.67 25.88 1.00
N PHE A 26 -4.95 26.38 0.02
CA PHE A 26 -4.73 25.70 -1.25
C PHE A 26 -4.00 24.35 -1.05
N LYS A 27 -2.94 24.34 -0.25
CA LYS A 27 -2.17 23.14 0.05
C LYS A 27 -3.01 22.09 0.79
N MET A 28 -3.81 22.51 1.79
CA MET A 28 -4.74 21.63 2.50
C MET A 28 -5.79 21.04 1.57
N ASN A 29 -6.38 21.83 0.70
CA ASN A 29 -7.39 21.36 -0.26
C ASN A 29 -6.79 20.35 -1.23
N THR A 30 -5.59 20.57 -1.72
CA THR A 30 -4.88 19.65 -2.61
C THR A 30 -4.61 18.31 -1.92
N HIS A 31 -4.15 18.32 -0.66
CA HIS A 31 -3.96 17.11 0.12
C HIS A 31 -5.27 16.37 0.37
N LEU A 32 -6.32 17.09 0.73
CA LEU A 32 -7.63 16.51 0.98
C LEU A 32 -8.21 15.87 -0.29
N GLU A 33 -8.14 16.55 -1.42
CA GLU A 33 -8.59 16.03 -2.71
C GLU A 33 -7.83 14.77 -3.10
N HIS A 34 -6.51 14.77 -2.95
CA HIS A 34 -5.67 13.62 -3.22
C HIS A 34 -6.08 12.42 -2.35
N ARG A 35 -6.26 12.66 -1.05
CA ARG A 35 -6.65 11.63 -0.10
C ARG A 35 -8.03 11.04 -0.41
N LEU A 36 -9.01 11.89 -0.71
CA LEU A 36 -10.36 11.45 -1.07
C LEU A 36 -10.38 10.66 -2.37
N THR A 37 -9.59 11.07 -3.35
CA THR A 37 -9.43 10.36 -4.61
C THR A 37 -8.81 8.98 -4.38
N MET A 38 -7.74 8.91 -3.60
CA MET A 38 -7.08 7.66 -3.26
C MET A 38 -7.99 6.73 -2.47
N GLU A 39 -8.75 7.25 -1.52
CA GLU A 39 -9.71 6.46 -0.75
C GLU A 39 -10.79 5.85 -1.66
N ARG A 40 -11.36 6.64 -2.55
CA ARG A 40 -12.32 6.16 -3.54
C ARG A 40 -11.71 5.10 -4.45
N ASP A 41 -10.52 5.36 -4.96
CA ASP A 41 -9.81 4.44 -5.85
C ASP A 41 -9.46 3.12 -5.14
N LEU A 42 -9.12 3.19 -3.84
CA LEU A 42 -8.88 2.00 -3.02
C LEU A 42 -10.13 1.15 -2.85
N ARG A 43 -11.30 1.77 -2.63
CA ARG A 43 -12.57 1.04 -2.56
C ARG A 43 -12.86 0.31 -3.86
N GLU A 44 -12.64 0.96 -4.97
CA GLU A 44 -12.79 0.37 -6.30
C GLU A 44 -11.77 -0.75 -6.53
N ALA A 45 -10.53 -0.56 -6.11
CA ALA A 45 -9.46 -1.55 -6.28
C ALA A 45 -9.76 -2.89 -5.61
N ILE A 46 -10.43 -2.88 -4.47
CA ILE A 46 -10.84 -4.10 -3.75
C ILE A 46 -11.82 -4.91 -4.60
N HIS A 47 -12.74 -4.26 -5.30
CA HIS A 47 -13.73 -4.91 -6.15
C HIS A 47 -13.21 -5.26 -7.55
N GLU A 48 -12.32 -4.45 -8.10
CA GLU A 48 -11.85 -4.54 -9.49
C GLU A 48 -10.55 -5.34 -9.65
N LYS A 49 -10.11 -6.04 -8.63
CA LYS A 49 -8.92 -6.90 -8.67
C LYS A 49 -7.65 -6.16 -9.13
N GLN A 50 -7.45 -4.96 -8.61
CA GLN A 50 -6.28 -4.14 -8.94
C GLN A 50 -5.06 -4.44 -8.09
N PHE A 51 -5.21 -5.21 -7.02
CA PHE A 51 -4.10 -5.63 -6.15
C PHE A 51 -3.45 -6.90 -6.68
N LEU A 52 -2.15 -7.00 -6.45
CA LEU A 52 -1.38 -8.21 -6.70
C LEU A 52 -0.34 -8.41 -5.59
N LEU A 53 0.14 -9.64 -5.46
CA LEU A 53 1.14 -9.98 -4.48
C LEU A 53 2.46 -10.30 -5.16
N TYR A 54 3.54 -9.66 -4.67
CA TYR A 54 4.91 -10.08 -4.92
C TYR A 54 5.39 -10.89 -3.73
N TYR A 55 6.22 -11.87 -3.97
CA TYR A 55 6.77 -12.74 -2.93
C TYR A 55 8.26 -12.56 -2.83
N GLN A 56 8.74 -12.28 -1.62
CA GLN A 56 10.15 -12.13 -1.34
C GLN A 56 10.61 -13.29 -0.46
N PRO A 57 11.61 -14.08 -0.89
CA PRO A 57 12.15 -15.16 -0.08
C PRO A 57 12.90 -14.62 1.13
N GLN A 58 12.70 -15.26 2.27
CA GLN A 58 13.42 -14.97 3.52
C GLN A 58 14.40 -16.09 3.80
N ILE A 59 15.67 -15.73 3.97
CA ILE A 59 16.77 -16.66 4.13
C ILE A 59 17.41 -16.43 5.51
N ASP A 60 17.63 -17.53 6.25
CA ASP A 60 18.41 -17.50 7.48
C ASP A 60 19.88 -17.21 7.16
N LEU A 61 20.44 -16.17 7.79
CA LEU A 61 21.81 -15.74 7.53
C LEU A 61 22.87 -16.72 8.04
N VAL A 62 22.55 -17.50 9.06
CA VAL A 62 23.44 -18.50 9.66
C VAL A 62 23.43 -19.79 8.86
N THR A 63 22.25 -20.38 8.64
CA THR A 63 22.11 -21.66 7.94
C THR A 63 22.06 -21.51 6.43
N ARG A 64 21.80 -20.29 5.93
CA ARG A 64 21.57 -19.95 4.52
C ARG A 64 20.44 -20.75 3.87
N LYS A 65 19.49 -21.18 4.68
CA LYS A 65 18.31 -21.91 4.22
C LYS A 65 17.11 -20.96 4.07
N LEU A 66 16.24 -21.28 3.12
CA LEU A 66 14.97 -20.59 2.97
C LEU A 66 14.07 -20.94 4.16
N ILE A 67 13.66 -19.93 4.94
CA ILE A 67 12.82 -20.09 6.13
C ILE A 67 11.38 -19.64 5.90
N GLY A 68 11.14 -18.84 4.87
CA GLY A 68 9.81 -18.33 4.60
C GLY A 68 9.76 -17.51 3.32
N VAL A 69 8.57 -17.03 3.02
CA VAL A 69 8.30 -16.14 1.89
C VAL A 69 7.39 -15.03 2.40
N GLU A 70 7.76 -13.79 2.16
CA GLU A 70 6.94 -12.64 2.53
C GLU A 70 6.07 -12.24 1.35
N ALA A 71 4.76 -12.14 1.57
CA ALA A 71 3.81 -11.63 0.60
C ALA A 71 3.77 -10.10 0.69
N LEU A 72 4.08 -9.44 -0.39
CA LEU A 72 4.15 -7.99 -0.47
C LEU A 72 3.07 -7.48 -1.44
N ILE A 73 2.10 -6.75 -0.90
CA ILE A 73 1.02 -6.20 -1.71
C ILE A 73 1.52 -5.11 -2.65
N ARG A 74 0.97 -5.10 -3.85
CA ARG A 74 1.18 -4.06 -4.86
C ARG A 74 -0.16 -3.64 -5.42
N TRP A 75 -0.31 -2.35 -5.68
CA TRP A 75 -1.51 -1.82 -6.29
C TRP A 75 -1.21 -1.36 -7.71
N GLN A 76 -1.81 -2.05 -8.66
CA GLN A 76 -1.72 -1.67 -10.07
C GLN A 76 -2.94 -0.83 -10.44
N HIS A 77 -2.79 0.50 -10.31
CA HIS A 77 -3.85 1.44 -10.63
C HIS A 77 -3.99 1.58 -12.15
N PRO A 78 -5.22 1.57 -12.70
CA PRO A 78 -5.44 1.62 -14.14
C PRO A 78 -4.86 2.85 -14.84
N GLN A 79 -4.87 4.01 -14.18
CA GLN A 79 -4.37 5.27 -14.74
C GLN A 79 -3.03 5.69 -14.19
N ARG A 80 -2.70 5.32 -12.94
CA ARG A 80 -1.49 5.79 -12.25
C ARG A 80 -0.34 4.78 -12.25
N GLY A 81 -0.59 3.57 -12.75
CA GLY A 81 0.38 2.49 -12.71
C GLY A 81 0.58 1.92 -11.31
N MET A 82 1.76 1.45 -11.00
CA MET A 82 2.06 0.84 -9.70
C MET A 82 2.16 1.89 -8.60
N ILE A 83 1.31 1.75 -7.59
CA ILE A 83 1.31 2.61 -6.41
C ILE A 83 1.97 1.85 -5.26
N SER A 84 2.93 2.50 -4.60
CA SER A 84 3.67 1.94 -3.47
C SER A 84 2.76 1.75 -2.25
N PRO A 85 2.93 0.66 -1.46
CA PRO A 85 2.23 0.49 -0.19
C PRO A 85 2.44 1.65 0.80
N VAL A 86 3.61 2.28 0.78
CA VAL A 86 3.91 3.46 1.62
C VAL A 86 2.92 4.59 1.35
N ASP A 87 2.45 4.71 0.11
CA ASP A 87 1.53 5.78 -0.30
C ASP A 87 0.07 5.43 0.00
N PHE A 88 -0.34 4.17 -0.10
CA PHE A 88 -1.77 3.83 0.04
C PHE A 88 -2.14 3.15 1.37
N ILE A 89 -1.23 2.45 2.04
CA ILE A 89 -1.54 1.76 3.30
C ILE A 89 -2.00 2.73 4.40
N PRO A 90 -1.35 3.88 4.64
CA PRO A 90 -1.85 4.82 5.64
C PRO A 90 -3.26 5.34 5.35
N ILE A 91 -3.59 5.56 4.08
CA ILE A 91 -4.93 5.98 3.66
C ILE A 91 -5.94 4.86 3.90
N ALA A 92 -5.57 3.62 3.59
CA ALA A 92 -6.41 2.45 3.85
C ALA A 92 -6.68 2.26 5.35
N GLU A 93 -5.69 2.46 6.18
CA GLU A 93 -5.84 2.38 7.64
C GLU A 93 -6.83 3.43 8.16
N ASP A 94 -6.65 4.68 7.75
CA ASP A 94 -7.51 5.79 8.18
C ASP A 94 -8.96 5.66 7.66
N ALA A 95 -9.12 5.09 6.48
CA ALA A 95 -10.44 4.88 5.86
C ALA A 95 -11.14 3.60 6.32
N GLY A 96 -10.51 2.78 7.15
CA GLY A 96 -11.06 1.49 7.58
C GLY A 96 -11.04 0.41 6.50
N LEU A 97 -10.25 0.59 5.45
CA LEU A 97 -10.15 -0.35 4.33
C LEU A 97 -9.04 -1.39 4.52
N ILE A 98 -8.22 -1.24 5.56
CA ILE A 98 -7.10 -2.15 5.79
C ILE A 98 -7.57 -3.59 6.07
N ASN A 99 -8.69 -3.76 6.75
CA ASN A 99 -9.22 -5.09 7.05
C ASN A 99 -9.66 -5.85 5.80
N PRO A 100 -10.50 -5.30 4.91
CA PRO A 100 -10.83 -5.97 3.65
C PRO A 100 -9.61 -6.23 2.76
N ILE A 101 -8.65 -5.30 2.73
CA ILE A 101 -7.39 -5.50 2.00
C ILE A 101 -6.59 -6.65 2.62
N GLY A 102 -6.48 -6.69 3.95
CA GLY A 102 -5.79 -7.76 4.67
C GLY A 102 -6.43 -9.13 4.44
N GLU A 103 -7.76 -9.21 4.44
CA GLU A 103 -8.48 -10.43 4.12
C GLU A 103 -8.19 -10.90 2.70
N TRP A 104 -8.18 -9.98 1.74
CA TRP A 104 -7.82 -10.30 0.36
C TRP A 104 -6.39 -10.83 0.24
N VAL A 105 -5.45 -10.19 0.94
CA VAL A 105 -4.03 -10.62 0.95
C VAL A 105 -3.90 -12.05 1.48
N LEU A 106 -4.54 -12.35 2.61
CA LEU A 106 -4.51 -13.69 3.20
C LEU A 106 -5.11 -14.74 2.27
N GLN A 107 -6.27 -14.43 1.69
CA GLN A 107 -6.93 -15.34 0.76
C GLN A 107 -6.09 -15.59 -0.48
N GLN A 108 -5.55 -14.55 -1.08
CA GLN A 108 -4.73 -14.65 -2.28
C GLN A 108 -3.43 -15.41 -2.02
N ALA A 109 -2.77 -15.14 -0.88
CA ALA A 109 -1.54 -15.84 -0.50
C ALA A 109 -1.80 -17.33 -0.29
N CYS A 110 -2.91 -17.70 0.34
CA CYS A 110 -3.31 -19.09 0.50
C CYS A 110 -3.60 -19.74 -0.85
N ASP A 111 -4.32 -19.07 -1.73
CA ASP A 111 -4.63 -19.58 -3.06
C ASP A 111 -3.37 -19.79 -3.90
N ASP A 112 -2.46 -18.83 -3.88
CA ASP A 112 -1.18 -18.91 -4.59
C ASP A 112 -0.33 -20.06 -4.08
N ASP A 113 -0.27 -20.26 -2.78
CA ASP A 113 0.50 -21.37 -2.19
C ASP A 113 -0.12 -22.74 -2.53
N CYS A 114 -1.43 -22.86 -2.48
CA CYS A 114 -2.13 -24.10 -2.82
C CYS A 114 -2.00 -24.47 -4.29
N HIS A 115 -2.07 -23.51 -5.21
CA HIS A 115 -2.06 -23.75 -6.66
C HIS A 115 -0.66 -23.79 -7.24
N ASP A 116 0.18 -22.85 -6.85
CA ASP A 116 1.50 -22.65 -7.42
C ASP A 116 2.65 -23.13 -6.53
N ASN A 117 2.35 -23.47 -5.28
CA ASN A 117 3.34 -23.97 -4.33
C ASN A 117 4.57 -23.04 -4.25
N VAL A 118 4.31 -21.76 -4.00
CA VAL A 118 5.27 -20.66 -4.07
C VAL A 118 6.51 -20.94 -3.21
N PHE A 119 6.29 -21.42 -1.99
CA PHE A 119 7.39 -21.74 -1.06
C PHE A 119 8.30 -22.84 -1.61
N THR A 120 7.73 -23.87 -2.19
CA THR A 120 8.48 -24.99 -2.76
C THR A 120 9.24 -24.56 -4.03
N LYS A 121 8.64 -23.72 -4.86
CA LYS A 121 9.32 -23.16 -6.05
C LYS A 121 10.58 -22.37 -5.64
N PHE A 122 10.47 -21.48 -4.65
CA PHE A 122 11.61 -20.71 -4.17
C PHE A 122 12.67 -21.60 -3.54
N LYS A 123 12.26 -22.60 -2.78
CA LYS A 123 13.19 -23.56 -2.16
C LYS A 123 13.96 -24.38 -3.20
N LYS A 124 13.31 -24.78 -4.28
CA LYS A 124 13.93 -25.52 -5.38
C LYS A 124 14.92 -24.65 -6.15
N ASN A 125 14.53 -23.42 -6.48
CA ASN A 125 15.40 -22.49 -7.20
C ASN A 125 16.64 -22.11 -6.38
N HIS A 126 16.51 -21.95 -5.06
CA HIS A 126 17.64 -21.66 -4.19
C HIS A 126 18.64 -22.80 -4.11
N LYS A 127 18.20 -24.04 -4.22
CA LYS A 127 19.11 -25.20 -4.31
C LYS A 127 19.89 -25.25 -5.62
N LEU A 128 19.27 -24.82 -6.73
CA LEU A 128 19.90 -24.79 -8.04
C LEU A 128 21.04 -23.77 -8.13
N THR A 129 20.89 -22.63 -7.47
CA THR A 129 21.97 -21.61 -7.41
C THR A 129 23.17 -22.03 -6.59
N LYS A 130 23.03 -22.97 -5.66
CA LYS A 130 24.17 -23.49 -4.88
C LYS A 130 25.02 -24.51 -5.63
N ASN A 131 24.49 -25.13 -6.66
CA ASN A 131 25.21 -26.16 -7.42
C ASN A 131 26.04 -25.59 -8.58
N HIS A 132 26.06 -24.26 -8.75
CA HIS A 132 26.83 -23.59 -9.81
C HIS A 132 28.03 -22.79 -9.30
N ASN A 133 28.39 -22.91 -8.02
CA ASN A 133 29.60 -22.42 -7.40
C ASN A 133 30.43 -23.63 -6.91
#